data_09e6eaee96f1496baee7de771f50b7de
#
_entry.id   09e6eaee96f1496baee7de771f50b7de
#
_cell.length_a   1.000
_cell.length_b   1.000
_cell.length_c   1.000
_cell.angle_alpha   90.00
_cell.angle_beta   90.00
_cell.angle_gamma   90.00
#
_symmetry.space_group_name_H-M   'P 1'
#
loop_
_entity.id
_entity.type
_entity.pdbx_description
1 polymer ?
#
loop_
_entity_poly.entity_id
_entity_poly.type
_entity_poly.pdbx_seq_one_letter_code
_entity_poly.pdbx_strand_id
1 'polypeptide(L)'
;MSDVLAGIAAYKRTDVAARKAATAQDSIELLARQAPPPRGFRAALARHVESTGRPALIAEIKKASPSKGLIRADFDPPALARAYERGGASCLSVLTDGPGFQGDDAFLGQARDAT
;
A
#
# COMPACT_ATOMS: atom_id res chain seq x y z
N MET A 1 -9.33 -4.69 -22.34
CA MET A 1 -8.35 -4.28 -21.30
C MET A 1 -7.41 -3.28 -21.96
N SER A 2 -7.11 -2.18 -21.30
CA SER A 2 -6.18 -1.20 -21.84
C SER A 2 -4.76 -1.79 -21.91
N ASP A 3 -3.92 -1.29 -22.82
CA ASP A 3 -2.54 -1.72 -22.95
C ASP A 3 -1.75 -1.53 -21.65
N VAL A 4 -2.06 -0.47 -20.88
CA VAL A 4 -1.45 -0.19 -19.59
C VAL A 4 -1.74 -1.32 -18.59
N LEU A 5 -3.00 -1.73 -18.46
CA LEU A 5 -3.38 -2.81 -17.54
C LEU A 5 -2.79 -4.16 -17.98
N ALA A 6 -2.79 -4.44 -19.26
CA ALA A 6 -2.17 -5.65 -19.81
C ALA A 6 -0.67 -5.69 -19.50
N GLY A 7 0.02 -4.56 -19.65
CA GLY A 7 1.43 -4.41 -19.29
C GLY A 7 1.69 -4.65 -17.81
N ILE A 8 0.88 -4.07 -16.94
CA ILE A 8 0.96 -4.29 -15.48
C ILE A 8 0.78 -5.78 -15.15
N ALA A 9 -0.24 -6.42 -15.70
CA ALA A 9 -0.49 -7.84 -15.47
C ALA A 9 0.69 -8.71 -15.92
N ALA A 10 1.32 -8.37 -17.04
CA ALA A 10 2.45 -9.10 -17.58
C ALA A 10 3.67 -9.06 -16.63
N TYR A 11 4.12 -7.86 -16.26
CA TYR A 11 5.28 -7.77 -15.37
C TYR A 11 4.99 -8.28 -13.95
N LYS A 12 3.76 -8.14 -13.45
CA LYS A 12 3.39 -8.70 -12.13
C LYS A 12 3.48 -10.23 -12.11
N ARG A 13 3.11 -10.91 -13.19
CA ARG A 13 3.30 -12.36 -13.28
C ARG A 13 4.78 -12.74 -13.16
N THR A 14 5.65 -12.01 -13.84
CA THR A 14 7.11 -12.21 -13.77
C THR A 14 7.65 -11.92 -12.37
N ASP A 15 7.24 -10.79 -11.78
CA ASP A 15 7.65 -10.40 -10.42
C ASP A 15 7.22 -11.44 -9.37
N VAL A 16 5.98 -11.88 -9.42
CA VAL A 16 5.45 -12.91 -8.50
C VAL A 16 6.20 -14.23 -8.66
N ALA A 17 6.50 -14.65 -9.88
CA ALA A 17 7.27 -15.87 -10.13
C ALA A 17 8.68 -15.78 -9.53
N ALA A 18 9.36 -14.65 -9.68
CA ALA A 18 10.67 -14.41 -9.10
C ALA A 18 10.62 -14.42 -7.56
N ARG A 19 9.62 -13.76 -6.95
CA ARG A 19 9.43 -13.75 -5.49
C ARG A 19 9.16 -15.13 -4.94
N LYS A 20 8.35 -15.94 -5.62
CA LYS A 20 8.09 -17.35 -5.24
C LYS A 20 9.34 -18.22 -5.33
N ALA A 21 10.21 -17.98 -6.30
CA ALA A 21 11.47 -18.68 -6.42
C ALA A 21 12.46 -18.28 -5.31
N ALA A 22 12.45 -17.01 -4.90
CA ALA A 22 13.34 -16.50 -3.85
C ALA A 22 12.89 -16.88 -2.43
N THR A 23 11.57 -16.96 -2.18
CA THR A 23 11.01 -17.25 -0.87
C THR A 23 9.95 -18.33 -1.00
N ALA A 24 10.20 -19.48 -0.39
CA ALA A 24 9.27 -20.61 -0.40
C ALA A 24 7.95 -20.24 0.30
N GLN A 25 6.86 -20.91 -0.11
CA GLN A 25 5.53 -20.67 0.45
C GLN A 25 5.51 -20.83 1.98
N ASP A 26 6.08 -21.90 2.51
CA ASP A 26 6.13 -22.14 3.97
C ASP A 26 6.86 -21.02 4.71
N SER A 27 7.91 -20.48 4.11
CA SER A 27 8.70 -19.38 4.70
C SER A 27 7.89 -18.08 4.78
N ILE A 28 7.19 -17.72 3.71
CA ILE A 28 6.37 -16.49 3.72
C ILE A 28 5.18 -16.64 4.68
N GLU A 29 4.60 -17.82 4.81
CA GLU A 29 3.54 -18.10 5.77
C GLU A 29 4.03 -18.00 7.22
N LEU A 30 5.25 -18.49 7.49
CA LEU A 30 5.87 -18.33 8.80
C LEU A 30 6.09 -16.86 9.14
N LEU A 31 6.64 -16.08 8.21
CA LEU A 31 6.80 -14.63 8.38
C LEU A 31 5.47 -13.92 8.63
N ALA A 32 4.43 -14.31 7.91
CA ALA A 32 3.09 -13.75 8.11
C ALA A 32 2.54 -14.05 9.51
N ARG A 33 2.75 -15.27 10.03
CA ARG A 33 2.35 -15.63 11.40
C ARG A 33 3.14 -14.90 12.48
N GLN A 34 4.38 -14.53 12.20
CA GLN A 34 5.27 -13.79 13.12
C GLN A 34 5.07 -12.27 13.04
N ALA A 35 4.39 -11.77 12.01
CA ALA A 35 4.13 -10.36 11.87
C ALA A 35 3.23 -9.81 13.00
N PRO A 36 3.35 -8.53 13.35
CA PRO A 36 2.43 -7.91 14.31
C PRO A 36 0.98 -8.06 13.85
N PRO A 37 0.02 -8.18 14.79
CA PRO A 37 -1.38 -8.34 14.42
C PRO A 37 -1.89 -7.14 13.61
N PRO A 38 -2.86 -7.35 12.69
CA PRO A 38 -3.52 -6.25 12.00
C PRO A 38 -4.17 -5.27 12.97
N ARG A 39 -4.20 -3.98 12.59
CA ARG A 39 -4.77 -2.92 13.44
C ARG A 39 -6.28 -2.72 13.27
N GLY A 40 -6.94 -3.57 12.49
CA GLY A 40 -8.38 -3.52 12.29
C GLY A 40 -8.81 -2.50 11.22
N PHE A 41 -8.35 -2.67 9.98
CA PHE A 41 -8.66 -1.81 8.84
C PHE A 41 -10.19 -1.60 8.67
N ARG A 42 -10.95 -2.70 8.57
CA ARG A 42 -12.40 -2.65 8.45
C ARG A 42 -13.07 -1.98 9.66
N ALA A 43 -12.61 -2.32 10.86
CA ALA A 43 -13.18 -1.77 12.09
C ALA A 43 -12.95 -0.26 12.19
N ALA A 44 -11.81 0.26 11.74
CA ALA A 44 -11.54 1.69 11.71
C ALA A 44 -12.52 2.43 10.78
N LEU A 45 -12.78 1.88 9.60
CA LEU A 45 -13.76 2.45 8.67
C LEU A 45 -15.18 2.43 9.26
N ALA A 46 -15.60 1.31 9.83
CA ALA A 46 -16.92 1.17 10.45
C ALA A 46 -17.11 2.16 11.61
N ARG A 47 -16.14 2.27 12.51
CA ARG A 47 -16.21 3.23 13.64
C ARG A 47 -16.37 4.67 13.18
N HIS A 48 -15.68 5.06 12.12
CA HIS A 48 -15.82 6.43 11.59
C HIS A 48 -17.24 6.68 11.08
N VAL A 49 -17.78 5.77 10.30
CA VAL A 49 -19.17 5.88 9.79
C VAL A 49 -20.18 5.91 10.92
N GLU A 50 -20.05 5.03 11.90
CA GLU A 50 -20.95 4.93 13.05
C GLU A 50 -20.92 6.20 13.92
N SER A 51 -19.71 6.76 14.15
CA SER A 51 -19.55 7.91 15.03
C SER A 51 -19.88 9.25 14.38
N THR A 52 -19.71 9.38 13.07
CA THR A 52 -19.87 10.66 12.35
C THR A 52 -21.06 10.69 11.39
N GLY A 53 -21.59 9.55 10.97
CA GLY A 53 -22.56 9.44 9.89
C GLY A 53 -21.99 9.79 8.50
N ARG A 54 -20.68 9.91 8.37
CA ARG A 54 -19.99 10.31 7.14
C ARG A 54 -19.13 9.18 6.61
N PRO A 55 -18.85 9.15 5.29
CA PRO A 55 -17.90 8.19 4.71
C PRO A 55 -16.53 8.29 5.37
N ALA A 56 -15.91 7.14 5.62
CA ALA A 56 -14.53 7.06 6.06
C ALA A 56 -13.58 7.22 4.88
N LEU A 57 -12.39 7.75 5.14
CA LEU A 57 -11.38 8.01 4.11
C LEU A 57 -10.27 6.95 4.17
N ILE A 58 -10.00 6.34 3.01
CA ILE A 58 -8.79 5.60 2.74
C ILE A 58 -7.89 6.53 1.91
N ALA A 59 -6.79 6.99 2.46
CA ALA A 59 -5.85 7.87 1.77
C ALA A 59 -4.71 7.05 1.15
N GLU A 60 -4.33 7.38 -0.08
CA GLU A 60 -3.33 6.63 -0.83
C GLU A 60 -1.98 7.34 -0.87
N ILE A 61 -0.92 6.61 -0.54
CA ILE A 61 0.48 7.02 -0.65
C ILE A 61 1.03 6.46 -1.95
N LYS A 62 1.24 7.33 -2.94
CA LYS A 62 1.65 6.95 -4.29
C LYS A 62 2.63 7.96 -4.87
N LYS A 63 3.82 7.46 -5.28
CA LYS A 63 4.88 8.30 -5.86
C LYS A 63 4.66 8.55 -7.35
N ALA A 64 4.28 7.53 -8.08
CA ALA A 64 4.10 7.56 -9.54
C ALA A 64 3.01 6.59 -9.98
N SER A 65 2.55 6.73 -11.20
CA SER A 65 1.66 5.77 -11.84
C SER A 65 1.96 5.64 -13.33
N PRO A 66 1.62 4.51 -13.99
CA PRO A 66 1.86 4.34 -15.43
C PRO A 66 1.15 5.38 -16.28
N SER A 67 -0.03 5.86 -15.85
CA SER A 67 -0.83 6.83 -16.60
C SER A 67 -0.40 8.28 -16.38
N LYS A 68 0.18 8.63 -15.23
CA LYS A 68 0.53 10.00 -14.84
C LYS A 68 2.04 10.25 -14.72
N GLY A 69 2.87 9.20 -14.75
CA GLY A 69 4.29 9.32 -14.48
C GLY A 69 4.56 9.72 -13.03
N LEU A 70 5.63 10.46 -12.79
CA LEU A 70 5.97 10.94 -11.45
C LEU A 70 4.90 11.92 -10.93
N ILE A 71 4.33 11.60 -9.77
CA ILE A 71 3.30 12.42 -9.12
C ILE A 71 3.93 13.31 -8.05
N ARG A 72 4.88 12.75 -7.28
CA ARG A 72 5.53 13.48 -6.19
C ARG A 72 7.02 13.15 -6.12
N ALA A 73 7.86 14.12 -6.43
CA ALA A 73 9.32 13.96 -6.43
C ALA A 73 9.89 13.90 -4.99
N ASP A 74 9.38 14.72 -4.08
CA ASP A 74 9.76 14.77 -2.67
C ASP A 74 8.98 13.74 -1.85
N PHE A 75 9.09 12.46 -2.22
CA PHE A 75 8.29 11.39 -1.68
C PHE A 75 8.85 10.87 -0.35
N ASP A 76 8.08 11.07 0.72
CA ASP A 76 8.42 10.67 2.09
C ASP A 76 7.20 9.94 2.70
N PRO A 77 7.15 8.60 2.63
CA PRO A 77 6.01 7.83 3.14
C PRO A 77 5.66 8.09 4.61
N PRO A 78 6.62 8.15 5.56
CA PRO A 78 6.29 8.51 6.94
C PRO A 78 5.64 9.88 7.08
N ALA A 79 6.15 10.89 6.41
CA ALA A 79 5.60 12.25 6.48
C ALA A 79 4.20 12.31 5.87
N LEU A 80 3.98 11.63 4.73
CA LEU A 80 2.67 11.54 4.09
C LEU A 80 1.67 10.81 4.98
N ALA A 81 2.07 9.69 5.59
CA ALA A 81 1.23 8.92 6.50
C ALA A 81 0.75 9.78 7.67
N ARG A 82 1.66 10.50 8.33
CA ARG A 82 1.32 11.42 9.42
C ARG A 82 0.39 12.55 8.97
N ALA A 83 0.64 13.11 7.79
CA ALA A 83 -0.21 14.17 7.25
C ALA A 83 -1.64 13.69 6.98
N TYR A 84 -1.78 12.50 6.39
CA TYR A 84 -3.10 11.89 6.15
C TYR A 84 -3.83 11.56 7.44
N GLU A 85 -3.12 11.02 8.44
CA GLU A 85 -3.71 10.76 9.76
C GLU A 85 -4.22 12.04 10.42
N ARG A 86 -3.40 13.10 10.44
CA ARG A 86 -3.83 14.41 10.97
C ARG A 86 -5.01 15.01 10.20
N GLY A 87 -5.08 14.73 8.91
CA GLY A 87 -6.19 15.16 8.06
C GLY A 87 -7.48 14.37 8.22
N GLY A 88 -7.47 13.30 9.01
CA GLY A 88 -8.67 12.52 9.32
C GLY A 88 -8.83 11.23 8.51
N ALA A 89 -7.81 10.76 7.81
CA ALA A 89 -7.86 9.45 7.16
C ALA A 89 -8.01 8.34 8.20
N SER A 90 -8.93 7.43 7.97
CA SER A 90 -9.13 6.25 8.83
C SER A 90 -8.16 5.14 8.50
N CYS A 91 -7.76 5.02 7.25
CA CYS A 91 -6.86 3.99 6.75
C CYS A 91 -5.95 4.57 5.66
N LEU A 92 -4.86 3.84 5.40
CA LEU A 92 -3.91 4.18 4.35
C LEU A 92 -3.82 3.03 3.33
N SER A 93 -3.64 3.39 2.06
CA SER A 93 -3.24 2.50 0.98
C SER A 93 -1.85 2.92 0.50
N VAL A 94 -0.94 1.97 0.35
CA VAL A 94 0.44 2.26 -0.03
C VAL A 94 0.82 1.51 -1.29
N LEU A 95 1.23 2.23 -2.33
CA LEU A 95 1.70 1.63 -3.57
C LEU A 95 3.13 1.12 -3.37
N THR A 96 3.29 -0.20 -3.38
CA THR A 96 4.58 -0.88 -3.20
C THR A 96 5.18 -1.38 -4.50
N ASP A 97 4.42 -1.34 -5.60
CA ASP A 97 4.86 -1.83 -6.90
C ASP A 97 6.00 -0.98 -7.48
N GLY A 98 7.10 -1.62 -7.90
CA GLY A 98 8.28 -0.93 -8.42
C GLY A 98 8.09 -0.39 -9.84
N PRO A 99 7.88 -1.26 -10.84
CA PRO A 99 7.69 -0.82 -12.22
C PRO A 99 6.47 0.09 -12.37
N GLY A 100 6.61 1.22 -13.01
CA GLY A 100 5.50 2.15 -13.28
C GLY A 100 4.99 2.95 -12.08
N PHE A 101 5.03 2.43 -10.86
CA PHE A 101 4.59 3.13 -9.64
C PHE A 101 5.75 3.65 -8.80
N GLN A 102 6.99 3.26 -9.08
CA GLN A 102 8.18 3.61 -8.32
C GLN A 102 8.02 3.34 -6.81
N GLY A 103 7.32 2.27 -6.49
CA GLY A 103 7.08 1.83 -5.12
C GLY A 103 8.20 0.92 -4.61
N ASP A 104 8.12 0.59 -3.32
CA ASP A 104 8.99 -0.34 -2.62
C ASP A 104 8.20 -0.98 -1.48
N ASP A 105 8.44 -2.26 -1.21
CA ASP A 105 7.76 -2.96 -0.11
C ASP A 105 8.03 -2.29 1.25
N ALA A 106 9.20 -1.68 1.42
CA ALA A 106 9.56 -0.95 2.63
C ALA A 106 8.63 0.23 2.95
N PHE A 107 8.01 0.82 1.93
CA PHE A 107 7.11 1.97 2.12
C PHE A 107 5.90 1.63 2.98
N LEU A 108 5.39 0.40 2.88
CA LEU A 108 4.27 -0.06 3.71
C LEU A 108 4.62 -0.06 5.20
N GLY A 109 5.76 -0.65 5.55
CA GLY A 109 6.26 -0.66 6.93
C GLY A 109 6.53 0.75 7.45
N GLN A 110 7.18 1.59 6.65
CA GLN A 110 7.49 2.98 7.00
C GLN A 110 6.22 3.81 7.28
N ALA A 111 5.20 3.66 6.44
CA ALA A 111 3.93 4.34 6.66
C ALA A 111 3.21 3.81 7.91
N ARG A 112 3.19 2.49 8.10
CA ARG A 112 2.57 1.85 9.26
C ARG A 112 3.22 2.29 10.58
N ASP A 113 4.53 2.36 10.61
CA ASP A 113 5.28 2.72 11.83
C ASP A 113 5.15 4.21 12.20
N ALA A 114 4.74 5.04 11.25
CA ALA A 114 4.58 6.49 11.46
C ALA A 114 3.21 6.88 12.03
N THR A 115 2.27 5.96 12.08
CA THR A 115 0.87 6.23 12.49
C THR A 115 0.35 5.31 13.58
#